data_8093e8956cf774315df1c4a47f25b83a
#
_entry.id   8093e8956cf774315df1c4a47f25b83a
#
_cell.length_a   1.000
_cell.length_b   1.000
_cell.length_c   1.000
_cell.angle_alpha   90.00
_cell.angle_beta   90.00
_cell.angle_gamma   90.00
#
_symmetry.space_group_name_H-M   'P 1'
#
loop_
_entity.id
_entity.type
_entity.pdbx_description
1 polymer ?
#
loop_
_entity_poly.entity_id
_entity_poly.type
_entity_poly.pdbx_seq_one_letter_code
_entity_poly.pdbx_strand_id
1 'polypeptide(L)'
;MNPEELKTRLLSDLSHLNLPVDEVDLFIRPFSKTFYGRYFPVYNDEKVRPKIYIYPFENSDGDLMSYNQILDTTIHEFCHHIQYTNSCFVRNKGVMHDTQFWKLYNHYVERAKRYQMIGGELSSGRTKVALE
;
A
#
# COMPACT_ATOMS: atom_id res chain seq x y z
N MET A 1 8.10 -16.99 -5.37
CA MET A 1 7.12 -16.16 -6.12
C MET A 1 7.86 -15.07 -6.88
N ASN A 2 7.64 -14.98 -8.17
CA ASN A 2 8.27 -13.92 -8.97
C ASN A 2 7.44 -12.62 -8.90
N PRO A 3 7.97 -11.47 -9.35
CA PRO A 3 7.25 -10.19 -9.27
C PRO A 3 5.90 -10.19 -9.97
N GLU A 4 5.75 -10.89 -11.09
CA GLU A 4 4.47 -10.96 -11.79
C GLU A 4 3.42 -11.72 -11.00
N GLU A 5 3.79 -12.84 -10.41
CA GLU A 5 2.91 -13.62 -9.54
C GLU A 5 2.52 -12.82 -8.30
N LEU A 6 3.48 -12.11 -7.70
CA LEU A 6 3.25 -11.26 -6.55
C LEU A 6 2.24 -10.16 -6.88
N LYS A 7 2.45 -9.47 -8.00
CA LYS A 7 1.55 -8.41 -8.44
C LYS A 7 0.13 -8.93 -8.67
N THR A 8 0.01 -10.06 -9.35
CA THR A 8 -1.29 -10.67 -9.64
C THR A 8 -2.03 -11.01 -8.36
N ARG A 9 -1.33 -11.62 -7.40
CA ARG A 9 -1.92 -11.96 -6.11
C ARG A 9 -2.34 -10.72 -5.33
N LEU A 10 -1.49 -9.69 -5.28
CA LEU A 10 -1.81 -8.43 -4.61
C LEU A 10 -3.06 -7.79 -5.20
N LEU A 11 -3.12 -7.65 -6.51
CA LEU A 11 -4.28 -7.02 -7.17
C LEU A 11 -5.57 -7.79 -6.90
N SER A 12 -5.50 -9.11 -6.90
CA SER A 12 -6.66 -9.95 -6.58
C SER A 12 -7.14 -9.72 -5.14
N ASP A 13 -6.24 -9.76 -4.18
CA ASP A 13 -6.59 -9.58 -2.76
C ASP A 13 -7.09 -8.16 -2.49
N LEU A 14 -6.46 -7.15 -3.08
CA LEU A 14 -6.89 -5.76 -2.94
C LEU A 14 -8.29 -5.55 -3.53
N SER A 15 -8.58 -6.17 -4.66
CA SER A 15 -9.90 -6.12 -5.27
C SER A 15 -10.96 -6.74 -4.37
N HIS A 16 -10.66 -7.86 -3.72
CA HIS A 16 -11.57 -8.49 -2.75
C HIS A 16 -11.84 -7.60 -1.54
N LEU A 17 -10.91 -6.72 -1.21
CA LEU A 17 -11.07 -5.74 -0.14
C LEU A 17 -11.85 -4.51 -0.59
N ASN A 18 -12.26 -4.43 -1.84
CA ASN A 18 -12.91 -3.28 -2.46
C ASN A 18 -12.01 -2.03 -2.51
N LEU A 19 -10.69 -2.24 -2.58
CA LEU A 19 -9.77 -1.14 -2.85
C LEU A 19 -9.80 -0.78 -4.34
N PRO A 20 -9.57 0.50 -4.69
CA PRO A 20 -9.72 0.98 -6.06
C PRO A 20 -8.51 0.63 -6.95
N VAL A 21 -8.33 -0.66 -7.21
CA VAL A 21 -7.18 -1.18 -7.98
C VAL A 21 -7.14 -0.66 -9.41
N ASP A 22 -8.30 -0.28 -9.98
CA ASP A 22 -8.38 0.22 -11.36
C ASP A 22 -7.92 1.67 -11.49
N GLU A 23 -7.79 2.39 -10.37
CA GLU A 23 -7.43 3.82 -10.38
C GLU A 23 -5.93 4.05 -10.31
N VAL A 24 -5.16 3.04 -9.99
CA VAL A 24 -3.74 3.18 -9.67
C VAL A 24 -2.92 2.14 -10.43
N ASP A 25 -1.78 2.56 -10.95
CA ASP A 25 -0.80 1.64 -11.53
C ASP A 25 0.13 1.15 -10.42
N LEU A 26 0.15 -0.16 -10.20
CA LEU A 26 0.97 -0.80 -9.18
C LEU A 26 2.24 -1.37 -9.82
N PHE A 27 3.38 -1.00 -9.24
CA PHE A 27 4.69 -1.46 -9.72
C PHE A 27 5.45 -2.16 -8.59
N ILE A 28 5.99 -3.32 -8.89
CA ILE A 28 6.92 -4.02 -8.00
C ILE A 28 8.33 -3.55 -8.36
N ARG A 29 9.03 -2.99 -7.38
CA ARG A 29 10.33 -2.35 -7.58
C ARG A 29 11.45 -3.14 -6.91
N PRO A 30 12.71 -2.96 -7.35
CA PRO A 30 13.86 -3.57 -6.72
C PRO A 30 14.04 -3.13 -5.26
N PHE A 31 14.96 -3.76 -4.56
CA PHE A 31 15.26 -3.44 -3.17
C PHE A 31 15.55 -1.95 -2.98
N SER A 32 15.00 -1.40 -1.91
CA SER A 32 15.27 -0.04 -1.46
C SER A 32 15.71 -0.07 0.00
N LYS A 33 16.76 0.67 0.33
CA LYS A 33 17.18 0.86 1.73
C LYS A 33 16.23 1.77 2.49
N THR A 34 15.42 2.55 1.79
CA THR A 34 14.62 3.63 2.36
C THR A 34 13.14 3.29 2.41
N PHE A 35 12.59 2.71 1.33
CA PHE A 35 11.14 2.57 1.18
C PHE A 35 10.67 1.12 1.18
N TYR A 36 9.54 0.87 1.83
CA TYR A 36 8.72 -0.32 1.61
C TYR A 36 7.66 -0.08 0.55
N GLY A 37 7.12 1.14 0.50
CA GLY A 37 6.14 1.55 -0.49
C GLY A 37 6.11 3.05 -0.64
N ARG A 38 5.62 3.52 -1.78
CA ARG A 38 5.42 4.94 -2.06
C ARG A 38 4.18 5.13 -2.91
N TYR A 39 3.45 6.20 -2.63
CA TYR A 39 2.32 6.62 -3.43
C TYR A 39 2.65 7.94 -4.15
N PHE A 40 2.36 7.96 -5.45
CA PHE A 40 2.56 9.14 -6.30
C PHE A 40 1.21 9.61 -6.82
N PRO A 41 0.65 10.69 -6.25
CA PRO A 41 -0.58 11.28 -6.76
C PRO A 41 -0.34 12.01 -8.07
N VAL A 42 -1.42 12.28 -8.80
CA VAL A 42 -1.37 13.13 -10.00
C VAL A 42 -1.78 14.54 -9.58
N TYR A 43 -0.92 15.51 -9.84
CA TYR A 43 -1.19 16.89 -9.42
C TYR A 43 -1.94 17.70 -10.48
N ASN A 44 -1.50 17.67 -11.74
CA ASN A 44 -2.05 18.59 -12.76
C ASN A 44 -2.16 18.00 -14.17
N ASP A 45 -1.93 16.72 -14.36
CA ASP A 45 -1.99 16.12 -15.70
C ASP A 45 -2.91 14.90 -15.70
N GLU A 46 -4.09 15.05 -16.29
CA GLU A 46 -5.10 13.99 -16.38
C GLU A 46 -4.64 12.77 -17.18
N LYS A 47 -3.57 12.91 -17.96
CA LYS A 47 -3.01 11.79 -18.73
C LYS A 47 -2.11 10.89 -17.91
N VAL A 48 -1.67 11.35 -16.74
CA VAL A 48 -0.78 10.59 -15.88
C VAL A 48 -1.61 9.96 -14.76
N ARG A 49 -1.56 8.64 -14.68
CA ARG A 49 -2.28 7.91 -13.63
C ARG A 49 -1.50 7.94 -12.32
N PRO A 50 -2.19 7.93 -11.17
CA PRO A 50 -1.51 7.71 -9.89
C PRO A 50 -0.75 6.41 -9.89
N LYS A 51 0.33 6.34 -9.13
CA LYS A 51 1.20 5.17 -9.06
C LYS A 51 1.45 4.75 -7.62
N ILE A 52 1.58 3.45 -7.42
CA ILE A 52 2.08 2.89 -6.17
C ILE A 52 3.30 2.04 -6.51
N TYR A 53 4.41 2.33 -5.83
CA TYR A 53 5.62 1.51 -5.90
C TYR A 53 5.69 0.68 -4.63
N ILE A 54 5.89 -0.63 -4.78
CA ILE A 54 6.11 -1.55 -3.67
C ILE A 54 7.52 -2.12 -3.80
N TYR A 55 8.26 -2.07 -2.70
CA TYR A 55 9.64 -2.55 -2.60
C TYR A 55 9.62 -3.77 -1.68
N PRO A 56 9.31 -4.97 -2.21
CA PRO A 56 8.98 -6.13 -1.37
C PRO A 56 10.18 -6.93 -0.89
N PHE A 57 11.40 -6.48 -1.20
CA PHE A 57 12.60 -7.24 -0.91
C PHE A 57 13.24 -6.80 0.41
N GLU A 58 13.70 -7.77 1.20
CA GLU A 58 14.40 -7.50 2.46
C GLU A 58 15.81 -6.99 2.24
N ASN A 59 16.43 -7.41 1.12
CA ASN A 59 17.83 -7.12 0.82
C ASN A 59 18.05 -7.07 -0.69
N SER A 60 19.27 -6.74 -1.09
CA SER A 60 19.66 -6.67 -2.49
C SER A 60 19.82 -8.03 -3.16
N ASP A 61 19.79 -9.12 -2.40
CA ASP A 61 19.91 -10.47 -2.94
C ASP A 61 18.59 -10.99 -3.50
N GLY A 62 17.50 -10.26 -3.32
CA GLY A 62 16.20 -10.63 -3.87
C GLY A 62 15.32 -11.46 -2.95
N ASP A 63 15.64 -11.51 -1.65
CA ASP A 63 14.80 -12.20 -0.67
C ASP A 63 13.53 -11.39 -0.41
N LEU A 64 12.38 -12.02 -0.60
CA LEU A 64 11.09 -11.38 -0.38
C LEU A 64 10.74 -11.31 1.11
N MET A 65 10.14 -10.21 1.51
CA MET A 65 9.45 -10.12 2.79
C MET A 65 8.25 -11.07 2.81
N SER A 66 7.68 -11.31 3.99
CA SER A 66 6.45 -12.10 4.06
C SER A 66 5.33 -11.44 3.27
N TYR A 67 4.43 -12.26 2.74
CA TYR A 67 3.28 -11.73 1.99
C TYR A 67 2.41 -10.81 2.87
N ASN A 68 2.25 -11.15 4.15
CA ASN A 68 1.49 -10.30 5.08
C ASN A 68 2.07 -8.89 5.17
N GLN A 69 3.39 -8.77 5.24
CA GLN A 69 4.06 -7.47 5.27
C GLN A 69 3.88 -6.71 3.96
N ILE A 70 3.98 -7.41 2.85
CA ILE A 70 3.83 -6.81 1.52
C ILE A 70 2.39 -6.31 1.33
N LEU A 71 1.40 -7.11 1.70
CA LEU A 71 0.00 -6.72 1.60
C LEU A 71 -0.33 -5.55 2.52
N ASP A 72 0.17 -5.58 3.75
CA ASP A 72 0.02 -4.48 4.71
C ASP A 72 0.53 -3.16 4.11
N THR A 73 1.75 -3.17 3.58
CA THR A 73 2.34 -2.00 2.94
C THR A 73 1.48 -1.51 1.77
N THR A 74 0.99 -2.44 0.97
CA THR A 74 0.20 -2.09 -0.21
C THR A 74 -1.15 -1.47 0.20
N ILE A 75 -1.80 -2.00 1.21
CA ILE A 75 -3.02 -1.40 1.78
C ILE A 75 -2.73 0.03 2.27
N HIS A 76 -1.61 0.23 2.95
CA HIS A 76 -1.20 1.54 3.45
C HIS A 76 -1.11 2.57 2.31
N GLU A 77 -0.46 2.20 1.20
CA GLU A 77 -0.33 3.12 0.06
C GLU A 77 -1.68 3.40 -0.62
N PHE A 78 -2.55 2.41 -0.73
CA PHE A 78 -3.90 2.64 -1.24
C PHE A 78 -4.71 3.57 -0.34
N CYS A 79 -4.50 3.54 0.96
CA CYS A 79 -5.15 4.48 1.87
C CYS A 79 -4.74 5.94 1.59
N HIS A 80 -3.49 6.17 1.23
CA HIS A 80 -3.07 7.50 0.76
C HIS A 80 -3.83 7.91 -0.49
N HIS A 81 -4.02 7.00 -1.43
CA HIS A 81 -4.78 7.29 -2.65
C HIS A 81 -6.22 7.65 -2.35
N ILE A 82 -6.88 6.91 -1.47
CA ILE A 82 -8.26 7.18 -1.09
C ILE A 82 -8.38 8.56 -0.43
N GLN A 83 -7.49 8.90 0.51
CA GLN A 83 -7.51 10.21 1.14
C GLN A 83 -7.26 11.34 0.14
N TYR A 84 -6.34 11.12 -0.79
CA TYR A 84 -6.00 12.14 -1.77
C TYR A 84 -7.15 12.42 -2.74
N THR A 85 -7.87 11.37 -3.16
CA THR A 85 -8.90 11.48 -4.19
C THR A 85 -10.30 11.73 -3.65
N ASN A 86 -10.55 11.48 -2.36
CA ASN A 86 -11.87 11.58 -1.77
C ASN A 86 -12.02 12.86 -0.96
N SER A 87 -12.90 13.76 -1.44
CA SER A 87 -13.13 15.05 -0.80
C SER A 87 -13.74 14.96 0.61
N CYS A 88 -14.28 13.78 0.97
CA CYS A 88 -14.77 13.55 2.35
C CYS A 88 -13.65 13.42 3.37
N PHE A 89 -12.43 13.17 2.93
CA PHE A 89 -11.27 13.06 3.81
C PHE A 89 -10.48 14.35 3.77
N VAL A 90 -10.73 15.22 4.75
CA VAL A 90 -9.95 16.45 4.89
C VAL A 90 -8.65 16.12 5.60
N ARG A 91 -7.56 16.24 4.87
CA ARG A 91 -6.24 15.96 5.40
C ARG A 91 -5.71 17.17 6.15
N ASN A 92 -5.23 16.96 7.36
CA ASN A 92 -4.56 18.02 8.10
C ASN A 92 -3.25 18.39 7.41
N LYS A 93 -3.07 19.68 7.18
CA LYS A 93 -1.89 20.20 6.49
C LYS A 93 -0.61 19.78 7.21
N GLY A 94 0.30 19.13 6.48
CA GLY A 94 1.59 18.68 7.02
C GLY A 94 1.55 17.35 7.77
N VAL A 95 0.38 16.71 7.88
CA VAL A 95 0.25 15.41 8.54
C VAL A 95 -0.19 14.37 7.52
N MET A 96 0.71 13.48 7.14
CA MET A 96 0.42 12.43 6.14
C MET A 96 -0.39 11.28 6.71
N HIS A 97 -0.18 10.95 7.98
CA HIS A 97 -0.85 9.84 8.65
C HIS A 97 -1.66 10.38 9.83
N ASP A 98 -2.76 11.06 9.53
CA ASP A 98 -3.65 11.60 10.54
C ASP A 98 -4.61 10.53 11.08
N THR A 99 -5.49 10.94 11.99
CA THR A 99 -6.49 10.04 12.60
C THR A 99 -7.40 9.41 11.55
N GLN A 100 -7.80 10.17 10.53
CA GLN A 100 -8.65 9.64 9.46
C GLN A 100 -7.92 8.59 8.63
N PHE A 101 -6.63 8.81 8.37
CA PHE A 101 -5.80 7.82 7.67
C PHE A 101 -5.79 6.50 8.44
N TRP A 102 -5.52 6.53 9.75
CA TRP A 102 -5.43 5.32 10.54
C TRP A 102 -6.76 4.59 10.67
N LYS A 103 -7.89 5.32 10.72
CA LYS A 103 -9.22 4.69 10.69
C LYS A 103 -9.46 3.95 9.38
N LEU A 104 -9.10 4.58 8.28
CA LEU A 104 -9.24 3.99 6.95
C LEU A 104 -8.34 2.75 6.81
N TYR A 105 -7.09 2.86 7.19
CA TYR A 105 -6.13 1.77 7.18
C TYR A 105 -6.63 0.58 8.02
N ASN A 106 -7.05 0.84 9.25
CA ASN A 106 -7.56 -0.21 10.14
C ASN A 106 -8.80 -0.89 9.58
N HIS A 107 -9.66 -0.16 8.90
CA HIS A 107 -10.84 -0.73 8.25
C HIS A 107 -10.45 -1.81 7.24
N TYR A 108 -9.50 -1.53 6.37
CA TYR A 108 -9.06 -2.50 5.36
C TYR A 108 -8.24 -3.64 5.94
N VAL A 109 -7.41 -3.36 6.92
CA VAL A 109 -6.63 -4.39 7.61
C VAL A 109 -7.55 -5.38 8.33
N GLU A 110 -8.58 -4.90 9.02
CA GLU A 110 -9.53 -5.78 9.70
C GLU A 110 -10.32 -6.64 8.70
N ARG A 111 -10.64 -6.09 7.53
CA ARG A 111 -11.28 -6.88 6.46
C ARG A 111 -10.35 -7.97 5.95
N ALA A 112 -9.07 -7.64 5.75
CA ALA A 112 -8.08 -8.61 5.30
C ALA A 112 -7.93 -9.76 6.30
N LYS A 113 -7.94 -9.46 7.58
CA LYS A 113 -7.92 -10.48 8.63
C LYS A 113 -9.16 -11.36 8.59
N ARG A 114 -10.35 -10.77 8.43
CA ARG A 114 -11.61 -11.51 8.35
C ARG A 114 -11.66 -12.45 7.16
N TYR A 115 -11.06 -12.06 6.05
CA TYR A 115 -10.98 -12.89 4.85
C TYR A 115 -9.80 -13.87 4.90
N GLN A 116 -9.07 -13.91 6.00
CA GLN A 116 -7.90 -14.78 6.19
C GLN A 116 -6.78 -14.55 5.15
N MET A 117 -6.75 -13.37 4.57
CA MET A 117 -5.68 -12.96 3.66
C MET A 117 -4.39 -12.72 4.42
N ILE A 118 -4.52 -12.28 5.66
CA ILE A 118 -3.43 -11.96 6.57
C ILE A 118 -3.64 -12.77 7.83
N GLY A 119 -2.64 -13.55 8.22
CA GLY A 119 -2.62 -14.24 9.49
C GLY A 119 -1.84 -13.42 10.52
N GLY A 120 -2.23 -13.53 11.78
CA GLY A 120 -1.49 -12.94 12.89
C GLY A 120 -1.54 -11.43 12.95
N GLU A 121 -0.52 -10.85 13.61
CA GLU A 121 -0.43 -9.41 13.81
C GLU A 121 0.20 -8.73 12.60
N LEU A 122 -0.43 -7.67 12.14
CA LEU A 122 0.18 -6.76 11.19
C LEU A 122 1.02 -5.78 11.97
N SER A 123 2.28 -5.73 11.63
CA SER A 123 3.20 -4.78 12.23
C SER A 123 3.16 -3.49 11.44
N SER A 124 2.44 -2.50 11.95
CA SER A 124 2.61 -1.13 11.52
C SER A 124 3.85 -0.49 12.12
N GLY A 125 4.53 -1.22 13.02
CA GLY A 125 5.71 -0.75 13.74
C GLY A 125 7.02 -1.05 13.05
N ARG A 126 7.08 -0.99 11.74
CA ARG A 126 8.32 -1.18 11.00
C ARG A 126 9.28 -0.03 11.24
N THR A 127 10.55 -0.38 11.45
CA THR A 127 11.59 0.61 11.70
C THR A 127 12.09 1.31 10.44
N LYS A 128 11.82 0.76 9.28
CA LYS A 128 12.18 1.37 7.99
C LYS A 128 11.27 2.55 7.69
N VAL A 129 11.88 3.73 7.55
CA VAL A 129 11.16 5.01 7.49
C VAL A 129 10.43 5.16 6.18
N ALA A 130 9.47 4.43 5.83
CA ALA A 130 9.09 4.82 4.52
C ALA A 130 7.80 4.33 3.98
N LEU A 131 6.90 4.40 4.79
CA LEU A 131 5.53 4.43 4.36
C LEU A 131 5.14 5.90 4.21
N GLU A 132 5.29 6.40 3.03
CA GLU A 132 4.79 7.74 2.70
C GLU A 132 3.29 7.77 2.59
#